data_13ae0b64d5e28fccbaac378e394aa9c7
#
_entry.id   13ae0b64d5e28fccbaac378e394aa9c7
#
_cell.length_a   1.000
_cell.length_b   1.000
_cell.length_c   1.000
_cell.angle_alpha   90.00
_cell.angle_beta   90.00
_cell.angle_gamma   90.00
#
_symmetry.space_group_name_H-M   'P 1'
#
loop_
_entity.id
_entity.type
_entity.pdbx_description
1 polymer ?
#
loop_
_entity_poly.entity_id
_entity_poly.type
_entity_poly.pdbx_seq_one_letter_code
_entity_poly.pdbx_strand_id
1 'polypeptide(L)'
;NPDRAAEGTVIESKLDRGRGPVATVLVQKGTLRTGDIVVAGAEWGRVRAMLDDKARQVKEAGPSLPVEILGLSGVPSAGENFIAVENEARAREVSEFRQRKLREKASAAAGAGRGNLTDMLARIQAGEQKEVAVVVKADVQGSAEAIGVTLGKLGNDEVKVRVLHSAVGQITESDIQLAKASDAVIVAFNVRATSQARTL
;
A
#
# COMPACT_ATOMS: atom_id res chain seq x y z
N ASN A 1 17.89 21.61 9.95
CA ASN A 1 17.19 22.65 10.71
C ASN A 1 15.94 22.04 11.34
N PRO A 2 15.87 21.94 12.68
CA PRO A 2 14.72 21.38 13.38
C PRO A 2 13.49 22.32 13.41
N ASP A 3 13.66 23.61 13.17
CA ASP A 3 12.61 24.63 13.35
C ASP A 3 11.69 24.82 12.12
N ARG A 4 11.76 23.93 11.14
CA ARG A 4 10.87 23.94 9.96
C ARG A 4 9.83 22.82 10.02
N ALA A 5 8.87 22.86 9.11
CA ALA A 5 7.92 21.77 8.90
C ALA A 5 8.64 20.44 8.69
N ALA A 6 8.13 19.38 9.29
CA ALA A 6 8.71 18.05 9.16
C ALA A 6 8.63 17.53 7.73
N GLU A 7 9.74 16.99 7.25
CA GLU A 7 9.86 16.26 5.99
C GLU A 7 10.62 14.97 6.24
N GLY A 8 10.29 13.93 5.51
CA GLY A 8 11.01 12.66 5.58
C GLY A 8 10.45 11.60 4.66
N THR A 9 10.73 10.37 4.99
CA THR A 9 10.37 9.21 4.15
C THR A 9 9.63 8.17 4.96
N VAL A 10 8.63 7.55 4.34
CA VAL A 10 7.94 6.37 4.87
C VAL A 10 8.87 5.17 4.73
N ILE A 11 9.23 4.54 5.86
CA ILE A 11 10.04 3.33 5.89
C ILE A 11 9.18 2.11 5.63
N GLU A 12 8.06 2.02 6.35
CA GLU A 12 7.12 0.92 6.27
C GLU A 12 5.74 1.35 6.73
N SER A 13 4.73 0.61 6.32
CA SER A 13 3.36 0.85 6.76
C SER A 13 2.57 -0.44 6.87
N LYS A 14 1.60 -0.43 7.78
CA LYS A 14 0.75 -1.57 8.09
C LYS A 14 -0.66 -1.11 8.46
N LEU A 15 -1.63 -2.01 8.36
CA LEU A 15 -2.98 -1.81 8.86
C LEU A 15 -3.14 -2.60 10.16
N ASP A 16 -3.10 -1.89 11.28
CA ASP A 16 -3.30 -2.47 12.61
C ASP A 16 -4.80 -2.58 12.94
N ARG A 17 -5.21 -3.70 13.54
CA ARG A 17 -6.63 -3.98 13.85
C ARG A 17 -7.27 -3.01 14.83
N GLY A 18 -6.49 -2.49 15.78
CA GLY A 18 -6.99 -1.59 16.83
C GLY A 18 -6.69 -0.13 16.57
N ARG A 19 -5.56 0.14 15.93
CA ARG A 19 -5.03 1.49 15.72
C ARG A 19 -5.29 2.04 14.32
N GLY A 20 -5.74 1.21 13.36
CA GLY A 20 -5.94 1.60 11.97
C GLY A 20 -4.61 1.67 11.18
N PRO A 21 -4.52 2.55 10.17
CA PRO A 21 -3.29 2.77 9.43
C PRO A 21 -2.15 3.25 10.33
N VAL A 22 -1.02 2.58 10.28
CA VAL A 22 0.20 2.91 11.01
C VAL A 22 1.34 2.99 10.01
N ALA A 23 2.10 4.09 10.03
CA ALA A 23 3.28 4.25 9.20
C ALA A 23 4.50 4.52 10.07
N THR A 24 5.60 3.82 9.80
CA THR A 24 6.92 4.15 10.34
C THR A 24 7.58 5.14 9.39
N VAL A 25 7.91 6.31 9.89
CA VAL A 25 8.54 7.37 9.12
C VAL A 25 9.90 7.74 9.70
N LEU A 26 10.85 8.06 8.83
CA LEU A 26 12.11 8.65 9.22
C LEU A 26 12.03 10.17 8.99
N VAL A 27 12.07 10.93 10.05
CA VAL A 27 12.18 12.40 9.97
C VAL A 27 13.57 12.76 9.45
N GLN A 28 13.64 13.50 8.36
CA GLN A 28 14.92 13.93 7.77
C GLN A 28 15.18 15.41 8.00
N LYS A 29 14.12 16.21 8.02
CA LYS A 29 14.20 17.67 8.23
C LYS A 29 13.03 18.12 9.10
N GLY A 30 13.23 19.19 9.84
CA GLY A 30 12.20 19.74 10.72
C GLY A 30 11.92 18.88 11.94
N THR A 31 10.86 19.17 12.63
CA THR A 31 10.38 18.42 13.79
C THR A 31 8.91 18.07 13.61
N LEU A 32 8.60 16.78 13.66
CA LEU A 32 7.23 16.27 13.64
C LEU A 32 6.64 16.29 15.04
N ARG A 33 5.41 16.79 15.17
CA ARG A 33 4.72 16.88 16.46
C ARG A 33 3.37 16.19 16.42
N THR A 34 2.94 15.69 17.56
CA THR A 34 1.56 15.24 17.73
C THR A 34 0.59 16.38 17.45
N GLY A 35 -0.40 16.15 16.60
CA GLY A 35 -1.34 17.17 16.13
C GLY A 35 -1.03 17.75 14.76
N ASP A 36 0.20 17.58 14.25
CA ASP A 36 0.57 18.01 12.90
C ASP A 36 -0.29 17.31 11.85
N ILE A 37 -0.56 18.04 10.79
CA ILE A 37 -1.24 17.50 9.61
C ILE A 37 -0.16 17.10 8.62
N VAL A 38 -0.18 15.84 8.18
CA VAL A 38 0.83 15.28 7.31
C VAL A 38 0.21 14.69 6.03
N VAL A 39 0.96 14.77 4.97
CA VAL A 39 0.70 14.03 3.72
C VAL A 39 1.84 13.04 3.53
N ALA A 40 1.51 11.76 3.41
CA ALA A 40 2.45 10.68 3.17
C ALA A 40 2.03 9.95 1.89
N GLY A 41 2.82 10.10 0.83
CA GLY A 41 2.40 9.62 -0.48
C GLY A 41 1.07 10.23 -0.93
N ALA A 42 0.09 9.39 -1.21
CA ALA A 42 -1.28 9.79 -1.57
C ALA A 42 -2.24 9.82 -0.37
N GLU A 43 -1.76 9.49 0.82
CA GLU A 43 -2.54 9.49 2.05
C GLU A 43 -2.25 10.76 2.87
N TRP A 44 -3.20 11.16 3.68
CA TRP A 44 -3.02 12.30 4.59
C TRP A 44 -3.70 12.02 5.92
N GLY A 45 -3.40 12.81 6.92
CA GLY A 45 -4.06 12.71 8.22
C GLY A 45 -3.45 13.62 9.27
N ARG A 46 -4.10 13.66 10.42
CA ARG A 46 -3.59 14.32 11.61
C ARG A 46 -2.86 13.32 12.49
N VAL A 47 -1.63 13.60 12.82
CA VAL A 47 -0.82 12.76 13.73
C VAL A 47 -1.49 12.71 15.10
N ARG A 48 -2.16 11.62 15.42
CA ARG A 48 -2.86 11.42 16.71
C ARG A 48 -1.91 10.98 17.81
N ALA A 49 -0.94 10.15 17.46
CA ALA A 49 0.10 9.68 18.35
C ALA A 49 1.35 9.32 17.57
N MET A 50 2.49 9.38 18.23
CA MET A 50 3.77 8.89 17.73
C MET A 50 4.37 7.95 18.77
N LEU A 51 4.99 6.86 18.27
CA LEU A 51 5.69 5.89 19.11
C LEU A 51 7.15 5.77 18.64
N ASP A 52 8.06 5.69 19.61
CA ASP A 52 9.47 5.44 19.32
C ASP A 52 9.75 3.95 19.04
N ASP A 53 11.02 3.60 18.83
CA ASP A 53 11.50 2.23 18.61
C ASP A 53 11.24 1.26 19.78
N LYS A 54 10.93 1.80 20.97
CA LYS A 54 10.58 1.05 22.19
C LYS A 54 9.08 1.04 22.45
N ALA A 55 8.27 1.44 21.46
CA ALA A 55 6.82 1.59 21.57
C ALA A 55 6.35 2.59 22.66
N ARG A 56 7.20 3.53 23.06
CA ARG A 56 6.84 4.60 23.99
C ARG A 56 6.27 5.77 23.22
N GLN A 57 5.21 6.36 23.77
CA GLN A 57 4.61 7.54 23.17
C GLN A 57 5.54 8.75 23.31
N VAL A 58 5.79 9.42 22.19
CA VAL A 58 6.58 10.66 22.12
C VAL A 58 5.72 11.80 21.58
N LYS A 59 5.99 13.01 22.01
CA LYS A 59 5.24 14.21 21.58
C LYS A 59 5.85 14.86 20.34
N GLU A 60 7.15 14.69 20.15
CA GLU A 60 7.88 15.26 19.02
C GLU A 60 9.00 14.32 18.57
N ALA A 61 9.33 14.40 17.29
CA ALA A 61 10.42 13.66 16.66
C ALA A 61 11.21 14.61 15.76
N GLY A 62 12.47 14.81 16.10
CA GLY A 62 13.43 15.61 15.33
C GLY A 62 14.07 14.83 14.19
N PRO A 63 15.00 15.46 13.47
CA PRO A 63 15.73 14.82 12.37
C PRO A 63 16.48 13.56 12.82
N SER A 64 16.53 12.57 11.90
CA SER A 64 17.18 11.27 12.08
C SER A 64 16.48 10.33 13.09
N LEU A 65 15.29 10.67 13.55
CA LEU A 65 14.49 9.81 14.42
C LEU A 65 13.43 9.05 13.62
N PRO A 66 13.43 7.71 13.67
CA PRO A 66 12.32 6.91 13.19
C PRO A 66 11.19 6.91 14.22
N VAL A 67 9.95 7.11 13.77
CA VAL A 67 8.76 7.03 14.62
C VAL A 67 7.61 6.36 13.89
N GLU A 68 6.83 5.56 14.63
CA GLU A 68 5.51 5.13 14.16
C GLU A 68 4.52 6.27 14.34
N ILE A 69 3.79 6.61 13.30
CA ILE A 69 2.72 7.62 13.33
C ILE A 69 1.35 6.96 13.15
N LEU A 70 0.39 7.45 13.91
CA LEU A 70 -1.02 7.04 13.84
C LEU A 70 -1.88 8.22 13.43
N GLY A 71 -2.93 7.96 12.66
CA GLY A 71 -3.93 8.97 12.28
C GLY A 71 -4.00 9.28 10.79
N LEU A 72 -3.27 8.55 9.95
CA LEU A 72 -3.40 8.63 8.49
C LEU A 72 -4.75 8.06 8.01
N SER A 73 -5.23 8.55 6.87
CA SER A 73 -6.45 8.10 6.20
C SER A 73 -6.34 6.70 5.59
N GLY A 74 -5.12 6.29 5.24
CA GLY A 74 -4.82 4.99 4.63
C GLY A 74 -3.38 4.60 4.87
N VAL A 75 -2.94 3.55 4.20
CA VAL A 75 -1.60 2.96 4.33
C VAL A 75 -0.74 3.47 3.18
N PRO A 76 0.20 4.41 3.42
CA PRO A 76 1.10 4.90 2.38
C PRO A 76 2.09 3.82 1.96
N SER A 77 2.66 3.95 0.75
CA SER A 77 3.69 3.03 0.29
C SER A 77 5.04 3.32 0.93
N ALA A 78 5.82 2.27 1.18
CA ALA A 78 7.20 2.42 1.62
C ALA A 78 8.02 3.17 0.55
N GLY A 79 8.96 4.01 0.99
CA GLY A 79 9.77 4.87 0.12
C GLY A 79 9.10 6.18 -0.30
N GLU A 80 7.82 6.38 -0.03
CA GLU A 80 7.15 7.65 -0.30
C GLU A 80 7.59 8.76 0.67
N ASN A 81 7.60 9.98 0.17
CA ASN A 81 7.89 11.14 1.01
C ASN A 81 6.69 11.52 1.86
N PHE A 82 6.92 11.89 3.11
CA PHE A 82 5.95 12.59 3.92
C PHE A 82 6.38 14.04 4.18
N ILE A 83 5.38 14.90 4.37
CA ILE A 83 5.56 16.30 4.69
C ILE A 83 4.46 16.78 5.62
N ALA A 84 4.83 17.56 6.64
CA ALA A 84 3.86 18.31 7.45
C ALA A 84 3.39 19.54 6.69
N VAL A 85 2.09 19.79 6.71
CA VAL A 85 1.42 20.91 6.02
C VAL A 85 0.63 21.77 7.01
N GLU A 86 0.32 22.99 6.63
CA GLU A 86 -0.26 23.98 7.52
C GLU A 86 -1.71 23.66 7.94
N ASN A 87 -2.49 23.03 7.05
CA ASN A 87 -3.90 22.75 7.31
C ASN A 87 -4.42 21.55 6.53
N GLU A 88 -5.59 21.05 6.94
CA GLU A 88 -6.25 19.88 6.34
C GLU A 88 -6.70 20.12 4.90
N ALA A 89 -7.08 21.34 4.54
CA ALA A 89 -7.49 21.65 3.18
C ALA A 89 -6.33 21.46 2.20
N ARG A 90 -5.13 21.91 2.58
CA ARG A 90 -3.92 21.72 1.79
C ARG A 90 -3.52 20.24 1.71
N ALA A 91 -3.63 19.51 2.82
CA ALA A 91 -3.36 18.08 2.85
C ALA A 91 -4.27 17.30 1.88
N ARG A 92 -5.57 17.62 1.94
CA ARG A 92 -6.58 17.00 1.06
C ARG A 92 -6.31 17.29 -0.42
N GLU A 93 -6.06 18.55 -0.77
CA GLU A 93 -5.73 18.96 -2.14
C GLU A 93 -4.54 18.16 -2.71
N VAL A 94 -3.45 18.06 -1.95
CA VAL A 94 -2.25 17.33 -2.37
C VAL A 94 -2.53 15.83 -2.50
N SER A 95 -3.25 15.26 -1.54
CA SER A 95 -3.64 13.84 -1.55
C SER A 95 -4.51 13.51 -2.77
N GLU A 96 -5.58 14.28 -3.01
CA GLU A 96 -6.48 14.10 -4.15
C GLU A 96 -5.75 14.21 -5.50
N PHE A 97 -4.84 15.18 -5.63
CA PHE A 97 -4.00 15.32 -6.81
C PHE A 97 -3.13 14.08 -7.06
N ARG A 98 -2.46 13.58 -6.01
CA ARG A 98 -1.62 12.38 -6.11
C ARG A 98 -2.43 11.13 -6.39
N GLN A 99 -3.58 10.95 -5.74
CA GLN A 99 -4.50 9.84 -6.00
C GLN A 99 -5.00 9.85 -7.45
N ARG A 100 -5.37 11.02 -7.98
CA ARG A 100 -5.77 11.15 -9.38
C ARG A 100 -4.66 10.73 -10.33
N LYS A 101 -3.41 11.19 -10.09
CA LYS A 101 -2.25 10.77 -10.90
C LYS A 101 -1.97 9.27 -10.83
N LEU A 102 -2.15 8.64 -9.67
CA LEU A 102 -1.99 7.19 -9.54
C LEU A 102 -3.07 6.44 -10.35
N ARG A 103 -4.32 6.91 -10.31
CA ARG A 103 -5.41 6.33 -11.11
C ARG A 103 -5.18 6.49 -12.61
N GLU A 104 -4.71 7.66 -13.06
CA GLU A 104 -4.36 7.92 -14.46
C GLU A 104 -3.25 6.98 -14.95
N LYS A 105 -2.20 6.78 -14.14
CA LYS A 105 -1.12 5.83 -14.45
C LYS A 105 -1.62 4.39 -14.51
N ALA A 106 -2.46 3.98 -13.55
CA ALA A 106 -3.03 2.63 -13.52
C ALA A 106 -3.94 2.37 -14.74
N SER A 107 -4.78 3.33 -15.12
CA SER A 107 -5.65 3.21 -16.30
C SER A 107 -4.84 3.23 -17.61
N ALA A 108 -3.80 4.04 -17.71
CA ALA A 108 -2.89 4.03 -18.86
C ALA A 108 -2.16 2.67 -19.02
N ALA A 109 -1.67 2.11 -17.90
CA ALA A 109 -1.05 0.78 -17.89
C ALA A 109 -2.03 -0.34 -18.26
N ALA A 110 -3.27 -0.26 -17.77
CA ALA A 110 -4.34 -1.20 -18.13
C ALA A 110 -4.78 -1.06 -19.60
N GLY A 111 -4.73 0.16 -20.15
CA GLY A 111 -5.00 0.43 -21.58
C GLY A 111 -3.91 -0.10 -22.50
N ALA A 112 -2.65 0.01 -22.11
CA ALA A 112 -1.51 -0.53 -22.85
C ALA A 112 -1.46 -2.06 -22.85
N GLY A 113 -2.05 -2.71 -21.83
CA GLY A 113 -2.17 -4.18 -21.75
C GLY A 113 -3.34 -4.77 -22.55
N ARG A 114 -4.25 -3.94 -23.08
CA ARG A 114 -5.26 -4.34 -24.06
C ARG A 114 -4.60 -4.39 -25.44
N GLY A 115 -3.75 -5.40 -25.64
CA GLY A 115 -3.16 -5.69 -26.93
C GLY A 115 -4.23 -5.78 -28.02
N ASN A 116 -3.88 -5.34 -29.22
CA ASN A 116 -4.69 -5.39 -30.42
C ASN A 116 -5.44 -6.74 -30.48
N LEU A 117 -6.69 -6.75 -30.92
CA LEU A 117 -7.47 -7.99 -31.15
C LEU A 117 -6.65 -9.06 -31.89
N THR A 118 -5.73 -8.64 -32.75
CA THR A 118 -4.76 -9.48 -33.47
C THR A 118 -3.79 -10.19 -32.52
N ASP A 119 -3.28 -9.52 -31.47
CA ASP A 119 -2.39 -10.14 -30.47
C ASP A 119 -3.16 -11.11 -29.56
N MET A 120 -4.43 -10.81 -29.28
CA MET A 120 -5.31 -11.70 -28.52
C MET A 120 -5.64 -12.98 -29.31
N LEU A 121 -5.93 -12.85 -30.61
CA LEU A 121 -6.13 -13.97 -31.52
C LEU A 121 -4.86 -14.79 -31.73
N ALA A 122 -3.69 -14.13 -31.82
CA ALA A 122 -2.40 -14.82 -31.93
C ALA A 122 -2.07 -15.63 -30.67
N ARG A 123 -2.42 -15.11 -29.47
CA ARG A 123 -2.27 -15.85 -28.20
C ARG A 123 -3.22 -17.03 -28.08
N ILE A 124 -4.44 -16.91 -28.57
CA ILE A 124 -5.40 -18.03 -28.65
C ILE A 124 -4.92 -19.13 -29.65
N GLN A 125 -4.29 -18.75 -30.74
CA GLN A 125 -3.73 -19.68 -31.71
C GLN A 125 -2.41 -20.33 -31.28
N ALA A 126 -1.63 -19.69 -30.40
CA ALA A 126 -0.34 -20.19 -29.92
C ALA A 126 -0.44 -21.26 -28.80
N GLY A 127 -1.66 -21.68 -28.42
CA GLY A 127 -1.88 -22.63 -27.32
C GLY A 127 -1.93 -21.91 -25.96
N GLU A 128 -2.93 -22.22 -25.18
CA GLU A 128 -3.21 -21.58 -23.90
C GLU A 128 -2.00 -21.68 -22.95
N GLN A 129 -1.29 -20.57 -22.81
CA GLN A 129 -0.36 -20.42 -21.69
C GLN A 129 -1.22 -20.40 -20.42
N LYS A 130 -1.07 -21.41 -19.57
CA LYS A 130 -1.82 -21.51 -18.31
C LYS A 130 -1.47 -20.33 -17.45
N GLU A 131 -2.48 -19.62 -16.97
CA GLU A 131 -2.32 -18.47 -16.07
C GLU A 131 -2.83 -18.84 -14.67
N VAL A 132 -1.99 -18.65 -13.65
CA VAL A 132 -2.40 -18.78 -12.25
C VAL A 132 -2.60 -17.39 -11.69
N ALA A 133 -3.85 -17.04 -11.44
CA ALA A 133 -4.22 -15.77 -10.82
C ALA A 133 -4.05 -15.85 -9.30
N VAL A 134 -3.47 -14.80 -8.70
CA VAL A 134 -3.17 -14.75 -7.26
C VAL A 134 -3.61 -13.42 -6.66
N VAL A 135 -4.21 -13.49 -5.47
CA VAL A 135 -4.46 -12.34 -4.58
C VAL A 135 -3.51 -12.45 -3.39
N VAL A 136 -2.72 -11.41 -3.11
CA VAL A 136 -1.75 -11.39 -2.02
C VAL A 136 -2.26 -10.52 -0.88
N LYS A 137 -2.24 -11.06 0.35
CA LYS A 137 -2.52 -10.30 1.57
C LYS A 137 -1.40 -10.52 2.59
N ALA A 138 -0.89 -9.44 3.16
CA ALA A 138 0.18 -9.49 4.16
C ALA A 138 -0.09 -8.52 5.32
N ASP A 139 0.66 -8.67 6.40
CA ASP A 139 0.57 -7.80 7.58
C ASP A 139 1.18 -6.42 7.36
N VAL A 140 2.25 -6.35 6.55
CA VAL A 140 2.97 -5.11 6.23
C VAL A 140 3.20 -4.94 4.73
N GLN A 141 3.38 -3.70 4.31
CA GLN A 141 3.54 -3.32 2.89
C GLN A 141 4.75 -4.02 2.24
N GLY A 142 5.90 -4.04 2.91
CA GLY A 142 7.10 -4.65 2.36
C GLY A 142 6.96 -6.14 2.10
N SER A 143 6.25 -6.88 2.98
CA SER A 143 5.95 -8.30 2.77
C SER A 143 5.04 -8.53 1.56
N ALA A 144 3.98 -7.71 1.42
CA ALA A 144 3.06 -7.80 0.28
C ALA A 144 3.79 -7.57 -1.06
N GLU A 145 4.65 -6.57 -1.10
CA GLU A 145 5.46 -6.24 -2.29
C GLU A 145 6.46 -7.35 -2.63
N ALA A 146 7.23 -7.83 -1.63
CA ALA A 146 8.22 -8.88 -1.84
C ALA A 146 7.59 -10.18 -2.35
N ILE A 147 6.45 -10.58 -1.79
CA ILE A 147 5.69 -11.75 -2.24
C ILE A 147 5.18 -11.53 -3.66
N GLY A 148 4.58 -10.38 -3.96
CA GLY A 148 4.05 -10.07 -5.28
C GLY A 148 5.14 -10.11 -6.36
N VAL A 149 6.30 -9.50 -6.12
CA VAL A 149 7.45 -9.53 -7.02
C VAL A 149 7.99 -10.94 -7.22
N THR A 150 8.08 -11.71 -6.13
CA THR A 150 8.59 -13.10 -6.20
C THR A 150 7.64 -14.00 -6.98
N LEU A 151 6.34 -13.92 -6.70
CA LEU A 151 5.33 -14.67 -7.43
C LEU A 151 5.32 -14.35 -8.93
N GLY A 152 5.48 -13.08 -9.32
CA GLY A 152 5.58 -12.67 -10.72
C GLY A 152 6.81 -13.24 -11.45
N LYS A 153 7.86 -13.63 -10.72
CA LYS A 153 9.08 -14.26 -11.27
C LYS A 153 9.01 -15.78 -11.33
N LEU A 154 8.05 -16.43 -10.67
CA LEU A 154 7.93 -17.89 -10.63
C LEU A 154 7.34 -18.49 -11.91
N GLY A 155 6.82 -17.67 -12.81
CA GLY A 155 6.30 -18.12 -14.09
C GLY A 155 7.39 -18.72 -15.00
N ASN A 156 6.99 -19.62 -15.87
CA ASN A 156 7.80 -20.20 -16.95
C ASN A 156 7.07 -20.03 -18.30
N ASP A 157 7.60 -20.66 -19.36
CA ASP A 157 7.01 -20.57 -20.71
C ASP A 157 5.62 -21.21 -20.81
N GLU A 158 5.29 -22.16 -19.92
CA GLU A 158 4.02 -22.88 -19.92
C GLU A 158 2.99 -22.27 -18.97
N VAL A 159 3.46 -21.69 -17.82
CA VAL A 159 2.59 -21.17 -16.78
C VAL A 159 3.04 -19.77 -16.35
N LYS A 160 2.13 -18.81 -16.38
CA LYS A 160 2.36 -17.46 -15.86
C LYS A 160 1.63 -17.26 -14.52
N VAL A 161 2.31 -16.65 -13.57
CA VAL A 161 1.67 -16.19 -12.33
C VAL A 161 1.29 -14.72 -12.48
N ARG A 162 0.01 -14.42 -12.30
CA ARG A 162 -0.53 -13.05 -12.35
C ARG A 162 -1.07 -12.62 -11.00
N VAL A 163 -0.41 -11.64 -10.38
CA VAL A 163 -0.90 -11.01 -9.17
C VAL A 163 -2.02 -10.03 -9.54
N LEU A 164 -3.27 -10.37 -9.20
CA LEU A 164 -4.45 -9.55 -9.48
C LEU A 164 -4.58 -8.40 -8.50
N HIS A 165 -4.27 -8.67 -7.24
CA HIS A 165 -4.38 -7.70 -6.14
C HIS A 165 -3.35 -8.02 -5.07
N SER A 166 -2.72 -6.98 -4.52
CA SER A 166 -1.79 -7.09 -3.40
C SER A 166 -2.13 -5.98 -2.40
N ALA A 167 -2.39 -6.34 -1.16
CA ALA A 167 -2.79 -5.38 -0.14
C ALA A 167 -2.40 -5.82 1.27
N VAL A 168 -2.42 -4.85 2.18
CA VAL A 168 -2.11 -5.02 3.61
C VAL A 168 -3.39 -5.25 4.40
N GLY A 169 -3.30 -6.04 5.45
CA GLY A 169 -4.39 -6.33 6.38
C GLY A 169 -5.04 -7.69 6.17
N GLN A 170 -6.16 -7.90 6.86
CA GLN A 170 -6.90 -9.17 6.83
C GLN A 170 -7.50 -9.45 5.46
N ILE A 171 -7.75 -10.74 5.18
CA ILE A 171 -8.56 -11.16 4.04
C ILE A 171 -10.00 -10.74 4.29
N THR A 172 -10.58 -9.97 3.38
CA THR A 172 -11.94 -9.44 3.43
C THR A 172 -12.88 -10.22 2.52
N GLU A 173 -14.18 -9.97 2.62
CA GLU A 173 -15.18 -10.52 1.69
C GLU A 173 -14.88 -10.14 0.24
N SER A 174 -14.46 -8.90 0.01
CA SER A 174 -14.10 -8.43 -1.34
C SER A 174 -12.94 -9.21 -1.94
N ASP A 175 -11.95 -9.59 -1.12
CA ASP A 175 -10.82 -10.41 -1.58
C ASP A 175 -11.31 -11.81 -1.99
N ILE A 176 -12.25 -12.41 -1.22
CA ILE A 176 -12.86 -13.70 -1.54
C ILE A 176 -13.68 -13.61 -2.85
N GLN A 177 -14.49 -12.56 -2.99
CA GLN A 177 -15.29 -12.36 -4.20
C GLN A 177 -14.43 -12.18 -5.44
N LEU A 178 -13.33 -11.40 -5.33
CA LEU A 178 -12.37 -11.23 -6.41
C LEU A 178 -11.71 -12.56 -6.78
N ALA A 179 -11.28 -13.33 -5.78
CA ALA A 179 -10.64 -14.63 -6.00
C ALA A 179 -11.61 -15.62 -6.68
N LYS A 180 -12.86 -15.71 -6.20
CA LYS A 180 -13.90 -16.55 -6.83
C LYS A 180 -14.20 -16.13 -8.27
N ALA A 181 -14.35 -14.83 -8.52
CA ALA A 181 -14.67 -14.31 -9.86
C ALA A 181 -13.56 -14.51 -10.88
N SER A 182 -12.32 -14.65 -10.42
CA SER A 182 -11.12 -14.74 -11.26
C SER A 182 -10.44 -16.10 -11.20
N ASP A 183 -11.03 -17.08 -10.53
CA ASP A 183 -10.44 -18.40 -10.25
C ASP A 183 -9.02 -18.27 -9.65
N ALA A 184 -8.86 -17.33 -8.72
CA ALA A 184 -7.56 -16.96 -8.16
C ALA A 184 -7.32 -17.62 -6.79
N VAL A 185 -6.05 -17.91 -6.52
CA VAL A 185 -5.58 -18.38 -5.21
C VAL A 185 -5.28 -17.18 -4.30
N ILE A 186 -5.68 -17.25 -3.03
CA ILE A 186 -5.33 -16.25 -2.03
C ILE A 186 -4.08 -16.70 -1.27
N VAL A 187 -3.01 -15.93 -1.36
CA VAL A 187 -1.78 -16.08 -0.57
C VAL A 187 -1.81 -15.11 0.59
N ALA A 188 -1.84 -15.63 1.80
CA ALA A 188 -1.90 -14.86 3.03
C ALA A 188 -0.62 -15.02 3.86
N PHE A 189 0.07 -13.92 4.15
CA PHE A 189 1.26 -13.91 4.97
C PHE A 189 1.00 -13.19 6.29
N ASN A 190 1.10 -13.93 7.39
CA ASN A 190 0.90 -13.43 8.77
C ASN A 190 -0.44 -12.70 9.01
N VAL A 191 -1.47 -13.01 8.22
CA VAL A 191 -2.82 -12.46 8.34
C VAL A 191 -3.86 -13.58 8.33
N ARG A 192 -5.06 -13.26 8.81
CA ARG A 192 -6.19 -14.19 8.85
C ARG A 192 -7.39 -13.57 8.13
N ALA A 193 -8.32 -14.40 7.71
CA ALA A 193 -9.60 -13.93 7.19
C ALA A 193 -10.46 -13.32 8.32
N THR A 194 -11.23 -12.29 7.96
CA THR A 194 -12.28 -11.76 8.84
C THR A 194 -13.34 -12.85 9.13
N SER A 195 -14.15 -12.66 10.17
CA SER A 195 -15.25 -13.61 10.48
C SER A 195 -16.19 -13.77 9.31
N GLN A 196 -16.53 -12.66 8.64
CA GLN A 196 -17.41 -12.66 7.47
C GLN A 196 -16.78 -13.39 6.27
N ALA A 197 -15.50 -13.13 5.99
CA ALA A 197 -14.79 -13.79 4.89
C ALA A 197 -14.63 -15.31 5.08
N ARG A 198 -14.73 -15.82 6.31
CA ARG A 198 -14.66 -17.27 6.57
C ARG A 198 -15.96 -18.02 6.28
N THR A 199 -17.07 -17.31 6.21
CA THR A 199 -18.39 -17.89 5.95
C THR A 199 -18.75 -17.93 4.47
N LEU A 200 -17.90 -17.37 3.62
CA LEU A 200 -18.01 -17.36 2.15
C LEU A 200 -17.15 -18.44 1.50
#